data_05884024815a7a97e655ecefb407a78c
#
_entry.id   05884024815a7a97e655ecefb407a78c
#
_cell.length_a   1.000
_cell.length_b   1.000
_cell.length_c   1.000
_cell.angle_alpha   90.00
_cell.angle_beta   90.00
_cell.angle_gamma   90.00
#
_symmetry.space_group_name_H-M   'P 1'
#
loop_
_entity.id
_entity.type
_entity.pdbx_description
1 polymer ?
#
loop_
_entity_poly.entity_id
_entity_poly.type
_entity_poly.pdbx_seq_one_letter_code
_entity_poly.pdbx_strand_id
1 'polypeptide(L)'
;MCPTAWRGAYTGHKDGPTMILEAVASQDLWIWHAFFGLPGSLNDINVLRRSPLFQSLTSGTAPQVEYMVNGNKYTMGYYLADGIYPAWATFVKAFQSPQGNKKVHFTAVQEAARKDVERAFGVLQKRFAMVRGPARFWSKEDLCT
;
A
#
# COMPACT_ATOMS: atom_id res chain seq x y z
N MET A 1 -9.71 -17.70 14.70
CA MET A 1 -9.72 -18.63 13.54
C MET A 1 -10.75 -18.16 12.51
N CYS A 2 -10.47 -18.22 11.19
CA CYS A 2 -11.46 -17.84 10.18
C CYS A 2 -12.61 -18.85 10.12
N PRO A 3 -13.91 -18.42 10.11
CA PRO A 3 -15.03 -19.35 9.91
C PRO A 3 -14.88 -20.11 8.60
N THR A 4 -15.29 -21.38 8.61
CA THR A 4 -15.19 -22.27 7.44
C THR A 4 -15.92 -21.69 6.22
N ALA A 5 -17.07 -21.05 6.44
CA ALA A 5 -17.87 -20.42 5.38
C ALA A 5 -17.13 -19.25 4.66
N TRP A 6 -16.20 -18.58 5.33
CA TRP A 6 -15.46 -17.43 4.77
C TRP A 6 -14.05 -17.79 4.31
N ARG A 7 -13.57 -18.97 4.68
CA ARG A 7 -12.21 -19.41 4.41
C ARG A 7 -11.81 -19.25 2.94
N GLY A 8 -12.67 -19.69 2.02
CA GLY A 8 -12.41 -19.60 0.59
C GLY A 8 -12.25 -18.14 0.09
N ALA A 9 -13.09 -17.22 0.57
CA ALA A 9 -13.03 -15.82 0.18
C ALA A 9 -11.76 -15.11 0.69
N TYR A 10 -11.20 -15.56 1.82
CA TYR A 10 -10.01 -14.92 2.43
C TYR A 10 -8.69 -15.63 2.09
N THR A 11 -8.72 -16.81 1.48
CA THR A 11 -7.51 -17.54 1.07
C THR A 11 -7.02 -17.01 -0.28
N GLY A 12 -5.83 -16.38 -0.28
CA GLY A 12 -5.14 -15.87 -1.47
C GLY A 12 -3.87 -16.67 -1.77
N HIS A 13 -2.78 -15.99 -2.08
CA HIS A 13 -1.49 -16.59 -2.43
C HIS A 13 -0.77 -17.27 -1.24
N LYS A 14 -1.19 -17.04 -0.02
CA LYS A 14 -0.62 -17.66 1.18
C LYS A 14 -1.46 -18.84 1.64
N ASP A 15 -0.81 -19.78 2.32
CA ASP A 15 -1.46 -20.96 2.89
C ASP A 15 -2.35 -20.57 4.07
N GLY A 16 -3.56 -20.16 3.78
CA GLY A 16 -4.57 -19.83 4.78
C GLY A 16 -5.28 -18.51 4.54
N PRO A 17 -6.36 -18.27 5.31
CA PRO A 17 -7.13 -17.03 5.20
C PRO A 17 -6.31 -15.85 5.73
N THR A 18 -6.22 -14.81 4.92
CA THR A 18 -5.51 -13.55 5.24
C THR A 18 -6.39 -12.35 4.96
N MET A 19 -6.09 -11.24 5.61
CA MET A 19 -6.66 -9.93 5.31
C MET A 19 -5.57 -9.01 4.78
N ILE A 20 -5.97 -8.13 3.88
CA ILE A 20 -5.07 -7.15 3.27
C ILE A 20 -5.03 -5.91 4.14
N LEU A 21 -3.83 -5.39 4.35
CA LEU A 21 -3.56 -4.06 4.85
C LEU A 21 -2.85 -3.27 3.75
N GLU A 22 -3.55 -2.29 3.17
CA GLU A 22 -2.94 -1.28 2.32
C GLU A 22 -2.43 -0.15 3.20
N ALA A 23 -1.24 0.35 2.93
CA ALA A 23 -0.71 1.51 3.63
C ALA A 23 0.13 2.40 2.72
N VAL A 24 0.17 3.68 3.08
CA VAL A 24 1.11 4.66 2.53
C VAL A 24 2.01 5.13 3.66
N ALA A 25 3.31 4.96 3.47
CA ALA A 25 4.31 5.38 4.44
C ALA A 25 5.36 6.28 3.79
N SER A 26 5.91 7.21 4.56
CA SER A 26 7.04 8.04 4.17
C SER A 26 8.37 7.42 4.61
N GLN A 27 9.49 8.03 4.20
CA GLN A 27 10.85 7.55 4.47
C GLN A 27 11.17 7.45 5.97
N ASP A 28 10.56 8.29 6.80
CA ASP A 28 10.65 8.27 8.26
C ASP A 28 9.79 7.16 8.90
N LEU A 29 9.15 6.33 8.08
CA LEU A 29 8.28 5.21 8.46
C LEU A 29 6.95 5.64 9.09
N TRP A 30 6.57 6.92 8.95
CA TRP A 30 5.24 7.37 9.35
C TRP A 30 4.19 6.85 8.38
N ILE A 31 3.14 6.22 8.91
CA ILE A 31 2.02 5.69 8.12
C ILE A 31 0.96 6.79 8.00
N TRP A 32 0.83 7.37 6.81
CA TRP A 32 -0.12 8.43 6.50
C TRP A 32 -1.51 7.93 6.20
N HIS A 33 -1.61 6.72 5.67
CA HIS A 33 -2.87 6.08 5.32
C HIS A 33 -2.77 4.58 5.58
N ALA A 34 -3.85 4.02 6.10
CA ALA A 34 -4.02 2.57 6.24
C ALA A 34 -5.46 2.20 5.93
N PHE A 35 -5.64 1.22 5.06
CA PHE A 35 -6.94 0.64 4.72
C PHE A 35 -6.89 -0.86 4.93
N PHE A 36 -7.71 -1.35 5.85
CA PHE A 36 -7.65 -2.71 6.37
C PHE A 36 -9.00 -3.43 6.23
N GLY A 37 -8.95 -4.75 6.10
CA GLY A 37 -10.13 -5.62 6.19
C GLY A 37 -10.60 -6.23 4.87
N LEU A 38 -9.90 -5.98 3.77
CA LEU A 38 -10.20 -6.67 2.51
C LEU A 38 -9.71 -8.12 2.53
N PRO A 39 -10.45 -9.04 1.87
CA PRO A 39 -10.04 -10.43 1.75
C PRO A 39 -8.70 -10.62 1.05
N GLY A 40 -7.85 -11.50 1.57
CA GLY A 40 -6.54 -11.81 1.00
C GLY A 40 -6.54 -12.44 -0.38
N SER A 41 -7.69 -12.85 -0.89
CA SER A 41 -7.88 -13.32 -2.27
C SER A 41 -7.87 -12.20 -3.31
N LEU A 42 -8.04 -10.94 -2.89
CA LEU A 42 -8.03 -9.79 -3.81
C LEU A 42 -6.61 -9.45 -4.23
N ASN A 43 -6.47 -9.01 -5.49
CA ASN A 43 -5.21 -8.44 -5.98
C ASN A 43 -5.12 -6.94 -5.67
N ASP A 44 -3.93 -6.38 -5.82
CA ASP A 44 -3.64 -4.97 -5.49
C ASP A 44 -4.50 -3.98 -6.28
N ILE A 45 -4.88 -4.30 -7.52
CA ILE A 45 -5.77 -3.45 -8.34
C ILE A 45 -7.17 -3.39 -7.75
N ASN A 46 -7.67 -4.52 -7.22
CA ASN A 46 -8.97 -4.57 -6.57
C ASN A 46 -8.96 -3.82 -5.22
N VAL A 47 -7.85 -3.86 -4.51
CA VAL A 47 -7.63 -3.07 -3.29
C VAL A 47 -7.63 -1.58 -3.62
N LEU A 48 -6.84 -1.18 -4.62
CA LEU A 48 -6.76 0.19 -5.10
C LEU A 48 -8.14 0.81 -5.41
N ARG A 49 -8.99 0.07 -6.11
CA ARG A 49 -10.35 0.53 -6.47
C ARG A 49 -11.28 0.74 -5.29
N ARG A 50 -11.00 0.10 -4.16
CA ARG A 50 -11.82 0.16 -2.93
C ARG A 50 -11.21 1.10 -1.89
N SER A 51 -9.97 1.49 -2.06
CA SER A 51 -9.27 2.38 -1.13
C SER A 51 -9.85 3.79 -1.15
N PRO A 52 -10.24 4.34 -0.01
CA PRO A 52 -10.76 5.71 0.11
C PRO A 52 -9.76 6.77 -0.39
N LEU A 53 -8.46 6.51 -0.20
CA LEU A 53 -7.40 7.40 -0.65
C LEU A 53 -7.45 7.62 -2.16
N PHE A 54 -7.56 6.53 -2.92
CA PHE A 54 -7.55 6.60 -4.38
C PHE A 54 -8.90 7.01 -4.97
N GLN A 55 -10.00 6.80 -4.23
CA GLN A 55 -11.29 7.37 -4.58
C GLN A 55 -11.26 8.90 -4.55
N SER A 56 -10.61 9.51 -3.55
CA SER A 56 -10.46 10.96 -3.47
C SER A 56 -9.63 11.53 -4.62
N LEU A 57 -8.62 10.79 -5.10
CA LEU A 57 -7.83 11.19 -6.27
C LEU A 57 -8.66 11.16 -7.56
N THR A 58 -9.47 10.13 -7.77
CA THR A 58 -10.30 9.99 -8.97
C THR A 58 -11.50 10.93 -9.00
N SER A 59 -12.03 11.30 -7.83
CA SER A 59 -13.12 12.28 -7.70
C SER A 59 -12.65 13.73 -7.71
N GLY A 60 -11.33 13.97 -7.72
CA GLY A 60 -10.77 15.33 -7.69
C GLY A 60 -10.91 16.04 -6.35
N THR A 61 -11.23 15.31 -5.28
CA THR A 61 -11.35 15.84 -3.90
C THR A 61 -10.06 15.73 -3.11
N ALA A 62 -8.99 15.17 -3.70
CA ALA A 62 -7.68 15.08 -3.07
C ALA A 62 -7.12 16.48 -2.79
N PRO A 63 -6.37 16.66 -1.68
CA PRO A 63 -5.73 17.93 -1.39
C PRO A 63 -4.83 18.40 -2.53
N GLN A 64 -4.96 19.67 -2.90
CA GLN A 64 -4.06 20.29 -3.88
C GLN A 64 -2.69 20.49 -3.24
N VAL A 65 -1.63 20.14 -3.95
CA VAL A 65 -0.25 20.35 -3.55
C VAL A 65 0.48 21.12 -4.63
N GLU A 66 1.40 21.98 -4.22
CA GLU A 66 2.28 22.68 -5.16
C GLU A 66 3.73 22.47 -4.72
N TYR A 67 4.57 22.02 -5.64
CA TYR A 67 6.00 21.89 -5.39
C TYR A 67 6.80 22.07 -6.68
N MET A 68 8.08 22.37 -6.53
CA MET A 68 9.00 22.55 -7.66
C MET A 68 10.11 21.49 -7.62
N VAL A 69 10.38 20.89 -8.77
CA VAL A 69 11.51 19.97 -8.96
C VAL A 69 12.27 20.40 -10.21
N ASN A 70 13.55 20.70 -10.06
CA ASN A 70 14.41 21.12 -11.17
C ASN A 70 13.83 22.29 -12.01
N GLY A 71 13.19 23.27 -11.35
CA GLY A 71 12.57 24.41 -12.01
C GLY A 71 11.20 24.15 -12.64
N ASN A 72 10.69 22.93 -12.60
CA ASN A 72 9.34 22.58 -13.08
C ASN A 72 8.35 22.60 -11.90
N LYS A 73 7.20 23.23 -12.10
CA LYS A 73 6.10 23.26 -11.13
C LYS A 73 5.21 22.04 -11.30
N TYR A 74 4.88 21.41 -10.18
CA TYR A 74 3.95 20.28 -10.10
C TYR A 74 2.81 20.62 -9.16
N THR A 75 1.60 20.23 -9.53
CA THR A 75 0.36 20.52 -8.78
C THR A 75 -0.35 19.26 -8.29
N MET A 76 0.24 18.09 -8.53
CA MET A 76 -0.31 16.80 -8.13
C MET A 76 0.70 16.04 -7.27
N GLY A 77 0.26 15.53 -6.13
CA GLY A 77 1.06 14.62 -5.31
C GLY A 77 1.37 13.31 -6.04
N TYR A 78 2.39 12.61 -5.59
CA TYR A 78 2.77 11.33 -6.18
C TYR A 78 3.02 10.27 -5.11
N TYR A 79 2.85 9.01 -5.52
CA TYR A 79 3.16 7.83 -4.73
C TYR A 79 4.14 6.94 -5.50
N LEU A 80 5.12 6.40 -4.80
CA LEU A 80 5.98 5.36 -5.35
C LEU A 80 5.19 4.05 -5.36
N ALA A 81 4.97 3.49 -6.53
CA ALA A 81 4.12 2.34 -6.72
C ALA A 81 4.84 1.19 -7.43
N ASP A 82 4.35 -0.02 -7.22
CA ASP A 82 4.80 -1.21 -7.94
C ASP A 82 4.32 -1.20 -9.39
N GLY A 83 4.97 -1.97 -10.23
CA GLY A 83 4.67 -2.11 -11.66
C GLY A 83 3.24 -2.56 -11.97
N ILE A 84 2.59 -3.28 -11.05
CA ILE A 84 1.21 -3.77 -11.21
C ILE A 84 0.16 -2.66 -11.26
N TYR A 85 0.42 -1.53 -10.58
CA TYR A 85 -0.53 -0.42 -10.53
C TYR A 85 -0.75 0.22 -11.91
N PRO A 86 -1.92 0.85 -12.18
CA PRO A 86 -2.19 1.49 -13.46
C PRO A 86 -1.22 2.66 -13.74
N ALA A 87 -1.14 3.08 -15.01
CA ALA A 87 -0.28 4.18 -15.44
C ALA A 87 -0.94 5.56 -15.18
N TRP A 88 -1.33 5.82 -13.94
CA TRP A 88 -1.85 7.12 -13.53
C TRP A 88 -0.70 8.10 -13.23
N ALA A 89 -0.92 9.38 -13.51
CA ALA A 89 0.10 10.42 -13.29
C ALA A 89 0.59 10.52 -11.83
N THR A 90 -0.23 10.10 -10.88
CA THR A 90 0.09 10.06 -9.45
C THR A 90 1.01 8.89 -9.06
N PHE A 91 1.19 7.88 -9.92
CA PHE A 91 2.04 6.72 -9.62
C PHE A 91 3.39 6.79 -10.32
N VAL A 92 4.44 6.94 -9.54
CA VAL A 92 5.82 6.87 -10.00
C VAL A 92 6.31 5.44 -9.87
N LYS A 93 6.47 4.77 -11.01
CA LYS A 93 6.86 3.36 -11.10
C LYS A 93 8.27 3.20 -11.63
N ALA A 94 8.94 2.10 -11.26
CA ALA A 94 10.18 1.68 -11.87
C ALA A 94 10.00 1.32 -13.35
N PHE A 95 11.03 1.48 -14.15
CA PHE A 95 11.02 1.01 -15.55
C PHE A 95 11.18 -0.51 -15.58
N GLN A 96 10.35 -1.20 -16.35
CA GLN A 96 10.43 -2.67 -16.49
C GLN A 96 11.71 -3.14 -17.21
N SER A 97 12.20 -2.35 -18.17
CA SER A 97 13.42 -2.65 -18.92
C SER A 97 14.24 -1.38 -19.09
N PRO A 98 14.91 -0.90 -18.01
CA PRO A 98 15.62 0.36 -18.06
C PRO A 98 16.81 0.29 -19.00
N GLN A 99 16.89 1.20 -19.98
CA GLN A 99 18.02 1.34 -20.89
C GLN A 99 18.79 2.62 -20.56
N GLY A 100 20.11 2.48 -20.45
CA GLY A 100 21.02 3.58 -20.12
C GLY A 100 21.10 3.89 -18.62
N ASN A 101 22.23 4.42 -18.21
CA ASN A 101 22.62 4.60 -16.81
C ASN A 101 21.59 5.41 -15.99
N LYS A 102 20.99 6.44 -16.59
CA LYS A 102 20.01 7.30 -15.90
C LYS A 102 18.76 6.54 -15.50
N LYS A 103 18.19 5.72 -16.41
CA LYS A 103 16.99 4.93 -16.14
C LYS A 103 17.26 3.79 -15.18
N VAL A 104 18.41 3.14 -15.30
CA VAL A 104 18.86 2.08 -14.38
C VAL A 104 19.01 2.64 -12.96
N HIS A 105 19.70 3.77 -12.82
CA HIS A 105 19.85 4.44 -11.51
C HIS A 105 18.50 4.86 -10.92
N PHE A 106 17.63 5.50 -11.71
CA PHE A 106 16.30 5.88 -11.27
C PHE A 106 15.50 4.67 -10.76
N THR A 107 15.50 3.56 -11.51
CA THR A 107 14.80 2.32 -11.14
C THR A 107 15.31 1.80 -9.79
N ALA A 108 16.62 1.71 -9.61
CA ALA A 108 17.21 1.24 -8.35
C ALA A 108 16.83 2.12 -7.15
N VAL A 109 16.87 3.45 -7.31
CA VAL A 109 16.51 4.39 -6.24
C VAL A 109 15.00 4.34 -5.95
N GLN A 110 14.16 4.27 -6.98
CA GLN A 110 12.72 4.18 -6.82
C GLN A 110 12.31 2.89 -6.09
N GLU A 111 12.87 1.74 -6.48
CA GLU A 111 12.58 0.45 -5.84
C GLU A 111 13.06 0.42 -4.38
N ALA A 112 14.22 1.02 -4.09
CA ALA A 112 14.73 1.13 -2.73
C ALA A 112 13.80 1.99 -1.85
N ALA A 113 13.39 3.17 -2.33
CA ALA A 113 12.51 4.07 -1.59
C ALA A 113 11.09 3.50 -1.43
N ARG A 114 10.57 2.77 -2.45
CA ARG A 114 9.27 2.10 -2.34
C ARG A 114 9.19 1.09 -1.19
N LYS A 115 10.32 0.46 -0.87
CA LYS A 115 10.38 -0.53 0.23
C LYS A 115 10.26 0.08 1.63
N ASP A 116 10.21 1.39 1.76
CA ASP A 116 10.03 2.03 3.08
C ASP A 116 8.69 1.66 3.73
N VAL A 117 7.63 1.40 2.94
CA VAL A 117 6.38 0.87 3.49
C VAL A 117 6.54 -0.54 4.07
N GLU A 118 7.35 -1.40 3.44
CA GLU A 118 7.65 -2.74 3.97
C GLU A 118 8.47 -2.65 5.27
N ARG A 119 9.40 -1.69 5.36
CA ARG A 119 10.12 -1.38 6.59
C ARG A 119 9.19 -0.88 7.68
N ALA A 120 8.22 -0.02 7.35
CA ALA A 120 7.21 0.46 8.30
C ALA A 120 6.38 -0.70 8.87
N PHE A 121 5.97 -1.66 8.04
CA PHE A 121 5.31 -2.88 8.51
C PHE A 121 6.21 -3.72 9.43
N GLY A 122 7.48 -3.86 9.12
CA GLY A 122 8.44 -4.55 9.97
C GLY A 122 8.58 -3.92 11.36
N VAL A 123 8.59 -2.60 11.43
CA VAL A 123 8.63 -1.85 12.70
C VAL A 123 7.30 -1.99 13.45
N LEU A 124 6.16 -1.87 12.75
CA LEU A 124 4.84 -2.07 13.33
C LEU A 124 4.71 -3.43 14.00
N GLN A 125 5.10 -4.50 13.30
CA GLN A 125 5.06 -5.86 13.82
C GLN A 125 6.03 -6.10 15.00
N LYS A 126 7.18 -5.42 15.01
CA LYS A 126 8.11 -5.51 16.15
C LYS A 126 7.56 -4.82 17.41
N ARG A 127 6.92 -3.68 17.23
CA ARG A 127 6.41 -2.88 18.36
C ARG A 127 5.09 -3.40 18.91
N PHE A 128 4.23 -3.90 18.04
CA PHE A 128 2.89 -4.37 18.39
C PHE A 128 2.75 -5.86 18.11
N ALA A 129 3.03 -6.67 19.12
CA ALA A 129 3.03 -8.13 19.01
C ALA A 129 1.68 -8.70 18.54
N MET A 130 0.57 -8.02 18.84
CA MET A 130 -0.78 -8.40 18.40
C MET A 130 -0.95 -8.43 16.88
N VAL A 131 -0.17 -7.63 16.14
CA VAL A 131 -0.24 -7.58 14.66
C VAL A 131 0.47 -8.78 14.01
N ARG A 132 1.28 -9.53 14.76
CA ARG A 132 2.02 -10.68 14.24
C ARG A 132 1.22 -11.98 14.24
N GLY A 133 0.17 -12.04 15.01
CA GLY A 133 -0.61 -13.27 15.21
C GLY A 133 -2.04 -13.16 14.70
N PRO A 134 -2.74 -14.29 14.60
CA PRO A 134 -4.14 -14.28 14.26
C PRO A 134 -4.96 -13.63 15.38
N ALA A 135 -5.98 -12.87 15.02
CA ALA A 135 -6.97 -12.38 15.97
C ALA A 135 -7.65 -13.58 16.64
N ARG A 136 -7.71 -13.56 17.99
CA ARG A 136 -8.30 -14.65 18.76
C ARG A 136 -9.80 -14.50 18.95
N PHE A 137 -10.31 -13.30 18.81
CA PHE A 137 -11.71 -12.94 19.01
C PHE A 137 -12.40 -12.66 17.69
N TRP A 138 -13.73 -12.82 17.67
CA TRP A 138 -14.55 -12.70 16.46
C TRP A 138 -15.48 -11.52 16.47
N SER A 139 -16.02 -11.21 17.65
CA SER A 139 -16.93 -10.09 17.76
C SER A 139 -16.13 -8.79 17.73
N LYS A 140 -16.72 -7.77 17.14
CA LYS A 140 -16.13 -6.43 17.10
C LYS A 140 -15.97 -5.85 18.50
N GLU A 141 -16.88 -6.21 19.40
CA GLU A 141 -16.88 -5.79 20.80
C GLU A 141 -15.68 -6.36 21.53
N ASP A 142 -15.37 -7.67 21.34
CA ASP A 142 -14.22 -8.35 21.95
C ASP A 142 -12.86 -7.88 21.39
N LEU A 143 -12.83 -7.28 20.18
CA LEU A 143 -11.63 -6.74 19.57
C LEU A 143 -11.31 -5.30 19.99
N CYS A 144 -12.28 -4.60 20.58
CA CYS A 144 -12.15 -3.20 21.02
C CYS A 144 -11.85 -3.06 22.53
N THR A 145 -11.75 -4.16 23.26
CA THR A 145 -11.36 -4.20 24.68
C THR A 145 -9.88 -4.48 24.82
#